data_d465ed52b977c745e7c2146fc8e2459c
#
_entry.id   d465ed52b977c745e7c2146fc8e2459c
#
_cell.length_a   1.000
_cell.length_b   1.000
_cell.length_c   1.000
_cell.angle_alpha   90.00
_cell.angle_beta   90.00
_cell.angle_gamma   90.00
#
_symmetry.space_group_name_H-M   'P 1'
#
loop_
_entity.id
_entity.type
_entity.pdbx_description
1 polymer ?
#
loop_
_entity_poly.entity_id
_entity_poly.type
_entity_poly.pdbx_seq_one_letter_code
_entity_poly.pdbx_strand_id
1 'polypeptide(L)'
;PKSANQLKDKAVTTVSIKDAGNGRYIYYVELENVGSREGVARALKSRLEGQEKPTVSLHADKTVAWDEIVQMMNIAKDNGYGLIAATQP
;
A
#
# COMPACT_ATOMS: atom_id res chain seq x y z
N PRO A 1 -14.62 -3.05 25.44
CA PRO A 1 -15.12 -3.94 24.39
C PRO A 1 -15.49 -3.21 23.12
N LYS A 2 -16.15 -2.09 23.23
CA LYS A 2 -16.60 -1.39 22.06
C LYS A 2 -15.45 -0.80 21.26
N SER A 3 -14.43 -0.36 21.95
CA SER A 3 -13.29 0.21 21.28
C SER A 3 -12.59 -0.83 20.41
N ALA A 4 -12.59 -2.08 20.83
CA ALA A 4 -11.97 -3.12 20.05
C ALA A 4 -12.69 -3.29 18.71
N ASN A 5 -14.00 -3.19 18.70
CA ASN A 5 -14.75 -3.31 17.47
C ASN A 5 -14.46 -2.15 16.53
N GLN A 6 -14.31 -0.97 17.09
CA GLN A 6 -14.01 0.19 16.26
C GLN A 6 -12.64 0.08 15.61
N LEU A 7 -11.70 -0.51 16.32
CA LEU A 7 -10.36 -0.67 15.77
C LEU A 7 -10.38 -1.57 14.56
N LYS A 8 -11.22 -2.59 14.55
CA LYS A 8 -11.30 -3.48 13.41
C LYS A 8 -11.75 -2.76 12.15
N ASP A 9 -12.64 -1.80 12.32
CA ASP A 9 -13.17 -1.08 11.17
C ASP A 9 -12.14 -0.18 10.52
N LYS A 10 -11.04 0.05 11.20
CA LYS A 10 -10.02 0.95 10.69
C LYS A 10 -8.75 0.25 10.31
N ALA A 11 -8.86 -1.02 9.99
CA ALA A 11 -7.71 -1.78 9.55
C ALA A 11 -7.16 -1.16 8.27
N VAL A 12 -5.87 -0.90 8.25
CA VAL A 12 -5.20 -0.28 7.13
C VAL A 12 -4.00 -1.14 6.79
N THR A 13 -3.81 -1.41 5.51
CA THR A 13 -2.67 -2.17 5.05
C THR A 13 -1.65 -1.22 4.46
N THR A 14 -0.42 -1.31 4.91
CA THR A 14 0.64 -0.40 4.49
C THR A 14 1.38 -0.95 3.29
N VAL A 15 1.54 -0.11 2.28
CA VAL A 15 2.39 -0.39 1.12
C VAL A 15 3.54 0.59 1.17
N SER A 16 4.76 0.10 1.06
CA SER A 16 5.94 0.95 1.09
C SER A 16 6.76 0.77 -0.17
N ILE A 17 7.24 1.88 -0.72
CA ILE A 17 8.15 1.86 -1.85
C ILE A 17 9.46 2.48 -1.38
N LYS A 18 10.53 1.70 -1.47
CA LYS A 18 11.86 2.16 -1.10
C LYS A 18 12.69 2.37 -2.33
N ASP A 19 13.49 3.43 -2.33
CA ASP A 19 14.38 3.71 -3.42
C ASP A 19 15.71 3.00 -3.16
N ALA A 20 16.03 2.03 -4.00
CA ALA A 20 17.26 1.26 -3.85
C ALA A 20 18.41 1.84 -4.67
N GLY A 21 18.17 2.96 -5.36
CA GLY A 21 19.20 3.58 -6.20
C GLY A 21 19.18 3.01 -7.59
N ASN A 22 19.81 3.75 -8.51
CA ASN A 22 19.97 3.31 -9.90
C ASN A 22 18.64 3.01 -10.59
N GLY A 23 17.59 3.72 -10.22
CA GLY A 23 16.28 3.52 -10.82
C GLY A 23 15.56 2.26 -10.35
N ARG A 24 16.03 1.66 -9.27
CA ARG A 24 15.45 0.42 -8.76
C ARG A 24 14.66 0.71 -7.50
N TYR A 25 13.54 0.03 -7.35
CA TYR A 25 12.67 0.21 -6.20
C TYR A 25 12.39 -1.13 -5.55
N ILE A 26 12.16 -1.08 -4.24
CA ILE A 26 11.78 -2.25 -3.47
C ILE A 26 10.38 -2.01 -2.95
N TYR A 27 9.51 -2.99 -3.12
CA TYR A 27 8.10 -2.87 -2.78
C TYR A 27 7.77 -3.77 -1.60
N TYR A 28 7.10 -3.19 -0.60
CA TYR A 28 6.68 -3.95 0.57
C TYR A 28 5.18 -3.83 0.75
N VAL A 29 4.56 -4.92 1.16
CA VAL A 29 3.21 -4.89 1.69
C VAL A 29 3.34 -5.33 3.13
N GLU A 30 3.01 -4.45 4.05
CA GLU A 30 3.35 -4.59 5.45
C GLU A 30 4.87 -4.75 5.55
N LEU A 31 5.35 -5.82 6.11
CA LEU A 31 6.79 -6.05 6.23
C LEU A 31 7.34 -7.01 5.18
N GLU A 32 6.50 -7.41 4.25
CA GLU A 32 6.88 -8.42 3.27
C GLU A 32 7.36 -7.77 1.98
N ASN A 33 8.56 -8.15 1.53
CA ASN A 33 9.06 -7.73 0.24
C ASN A 33 8.32 -8.52 -0.84
N VAL A 34 7.53 -7.82 -1.65
CA VAL A 34 6.69 -8.50 -2.64
C VAL A 34 7.28 -8.45 -4.05
N GLY A 35 8.44 -7.85 -4.20
CA GLY A 35 9.25 -7.96 -5.40
C GLY A 35 8.93 -7.00 -6.53
N SER A 36 7.68 -6.68 -6.76
CA SER A 36 7.29 -5.90 -7.93
C SER A 36 5.95 -5.26 -7.71
N ARG A 37 5.55 -4.39 -8.64
CA ARG A 37 4.21 -3.81 -8.61
C ARG A 37 3.14 -4.88 -8.69
N GLU A 38 3.36 -5.89 -9.51
CA GLU A 38 2.43 -7.01 -9.61
C GLU A 38 2.34 -7.75 -8.28
N GLY A 39 3.48 -7.86 -7.59
CA GLY A 39 3.49 -8.47 -6.26
C GLY A 39 2.67 -7.67 -5.27
N VAL A 40 2.71 -6.33 -5.36
CA VAL A 40 1.89 -5.48 -4.51
C VAL A 40 0.41 -5.78 -4.76
N ALA A 41 0.02 -5.81 -6.03
CA ALA A 41 -1.38 -6.03 -6.38
C ALA A 41 -1.88 -7.38 -5.86
N ARG A 42 -1.08 -8.42 -6.03
CA ARG A 42 -1.45 -9.75 -5.55
C ARG A 42 -1.54 -9.82 -4.05
N ALA A 43 -0.57 -9.22 -3.37
CA ALA A 43 -0.55 -9.24 -1.91
C ALA A 43 -1.72 -8.48 -1.33
N LEU A 44 -2.06 -7.34 -1.93
CA LEU A 44 -3.20 -6.56 -1.47
C LEU A 44 -4.49 -7.32 -1.68
N LYS A 45 -4.64 -7.95 -2.83
CA LYS A 45 -5.85 -8.70 -3.11
C LYS A 45 -6.03 -9.82 -2.08
N SER A 46 -4.95 -10.52 -1.79
CA SER A 46 -5.01 -11.61 -0.82
C SER A 46 -5.35 -11.10 0.58
N ARG A 47 -4.74 -9.98 0.99
CA ARG A 47 -4.91 -9.47 2.35
C ARG A 47 -6.24 -8.75 2.55
N LEU A 48 -6.72 -8.08 1.51
CA LEU A 48 -7.89 -7.22 1.65
C LEU A 48 -9.19 -7.88 1.22
N GLU A 49 -9.11 -9.07 0.70
CA GLU A 49 -10.27 -9.80 0.27
C GLU A 49 -11.20 -10.02 1.46
N GLY A 50 -12.47 -9.71 1.29
CA GLY A 50 -13.46 -9.90 2.34
C GLY A 50 -13.57 -8.75 3.33
N GLN A 51 -12.72 -7.75 3.25
CA GLN A 51 -12.86 -6.58 4.12
C GLN A 51 -13.91 -5.64 3.55
N GLU A 52 -14.67 -5.02 4.43
CA GLU A 52 -15.75 -4.14 3.99
C GLU A 52 -15.24 -2.83 3.43
N LYS A 53 -14.23 -2.26 4.07
CA LYS A 53 -13.68 -0.98 3.65
C LYS A 53 -12.18 -1.08 3.60
N PRO A 54 -11.66 -1.84 2.64
CA PRO A 54 -10.23 -2.03 2.56
C PRO A 54 -9.54 -0.70 2.26
N THR A 55 -8.53 -0.40 3.04
CA THR A 55 -7.80 0.87 2.93
C THR A 55 -6.32 0.60 2.88
N VAL A 56 -5.65 1.26 1.96
CA VAL A 56 -4.21 1.16 1.77
C VAL A 56 -3.56 2.46 2.22
N SER A 57 -2.51 2.34 3.02
CA SER A 57 -1.68 3.47 3.39
C SER A 57 -0.38 3.37 2.59
N LEU A 58 -0.15 4.34 1.71
CA LEU A 58 1.00 4.30 0.82
C LEU A 58 2.10 5.19 1.37
N HIS A 59 3.27 4.60 1.57
CA HIS A 59 4.46 5.32 2.04
C HIS A 59 5.56 5.17 1.00
N ALA A 60 6.20 6.27 0.64
CA ALA A 60 7.27 6.23 -0.35
C ALA A 60 8.40 7.12 0.11
N ASP A 61 9.65 6.68 -0.14
CA ASP A 61 10.80 7.56 0.06
C ASP A 61 10.62 8.77 -0.83
N LYS A 62 11.12 9.92 -0.39
CA LYS A 62 10.89 11.15 -1.14
C LYS A 62 11.57 11.14 -2.50
N THR A 63 12.52 10.26 -2.72
CA THR A 63 13.21 10.16 -4.00
C THR A 63 12.53 9.20 -4.97
N VAL A 64 11.43 8.58 -4.57
CA VAL A 64 10.66 7.72 -5.47
C VAL A 64 9.97 8.58 -6.51
N ALA A 65 10.10 8.21 -7.78
CA ALA A 65 9.50 8.96 -8.87
C ALA A 65 7.99 9.01 -8.72
N TRP A 66 7.43 10.16 -9.04
CA TRP A 66 5.98 10.36 -8.95
C TRP A 66 5.21 9.31 -9.76
N ASP A 67 5.78 8.89 -10.88
CA ASP A 67 5.13 7.90 -11.72
C ASP A 67 4.90 6.59 -10.97
N GLU A 68 5.84 6.19 -10.12
CA GLU A 68 5.67 4.98 -9.32
C GLU A 68 4.52 5.15 -8.33
N ILE A 69 4.43 6.33 -7.75
CA ILE A 69 3.37 6.60 -6.79
C ILE A 69 2.02 6.52 -7.47
N VAL A 70 1.92 7.09 -8.68
CA VAL A 70 0.68 7.05 -9.44
C VAL A 70 0.29 5.61 -9.77
N GLN A 71 1.28 4.76 -10.11
CA GLN A 71 0.99 3.36 -10.40
C GLN A 71 0.39 2.65 -9.19
N MET A 72 0.92 2.94 -8.00
CA MET A 72 0.39 2.34 -6.78
C MET A 72 -1.01 2.85 -6.48
N MET A 73 -1.24 4.15 -6.72
CA MET A 73 -2.57 4.73 -6.53
C MET A 73 -3.58 4.09 -7.46
N ASN A 74 -3.16 3.79 -8.69
CA ASN A 74 -4.05 3.15 -9.64
C ASN A 74 -4.40 1.72 -9.22
N ILE A 75 -3.45 1.01 -8.62
CA ILE A 75 -3.75 -0.33 -8.10
C ILE A 75 -4.86 -0.24 -7.05
N ALA A 76 -4.76 0.71 -6.14
CA ALA A 76 -5.78 0.88 -5.12
C ALA A 76 -7.11 1.26 -5.75
N LYS A 77 -7.08 2.21 -6.66
CA LYS A 77 -8.31 2.70 -7.29
C LYS A 77 -9.01 1.61 -8.10
N ASP A 78 -8.23 0.88 -8.89
CA ASP A 78 -8.82 -0.14 -9.76
C ASP A 78 -9.44 -1.26 -8.99
N ASN A 79 -9.00 -1.49 -7.77
CA ASN A 79 -9.54 -2.56 -6.93
C ASN A 79 -10.53 -2.06 -5.88
N GLY A 80 -10.85 -0.77 -5.91
CA GLY A 80 -11.84 -0.23 -5.00
C GLY A 80 -11.35 -0.03 -3.58
N TYR A 81 -10.05 0.07 -3.37
CA TYR A 81 -9.48 0.29 -2.04
C TYR A 81 -9.45 1.78 -1.73
N GLY A 82 -9.71 2.14 -0.48
CA GLY A 82 -9.45 3.48 0.00
C GLY A 82 -7.94 3.72 0.03
N LEU A 83 -7.54 4.97 -0.08
CA LEU A 83 -6.12 5.28 -0.15
C LEU A 83 -5.76 6.45 0.75
N ILE A 84 -4.73 6.26 1.55
CA ILE A 84 -4.08 7.32 2.31
C ILE A 84 -2.65 7.37 1.81
N ALA A 85 -2.23 8.50 1.30
CA ALA A 85 -0.87 8.63 0.79
C ALA A 85 -0.06 9.49 1.74
N ALA A 86 1.13 9.03 2.09
CA ALA A 86 2.05 9.76 2.94
C ALA A 86 3.43 9.73 2.32
N THR A 87 4.05 10.89 2.21
CA THR A 87 5.42 10.97 1.72
C THR A 87 6.32 11.40 2.87
N GLN A 88 7.51 10.87 2.89
CA GLN A 88 8.48 11.27 3.90
C GLN A 88 9.03 12.65 3.56
N PRO A 89 9.16 13.51 4.55
CA PRO A 89 9.74 14.85 4.31
C PRO A 89 11.19 14.80 3.86
#